data_a16bbeef9b8eb89d18c59d4c7c39938c
#
_entry.id   a16bbeef9b8eb89d18c59d4c7c39938c
#
_cell.length_a   1.000
_cell.length_b   1.000
_cell.length_c   1.000
_cell.angle_alpha   90.00
_cell.angle_beta   90.00
_cell.angle_gamma   90.00
#
_symmetry.space_group_name_H-M   'P 1'
#
loop_
_entity.id
_entity.type
_entity.pdbx_description
1 polymer ?
#
loop_
_entity_poly.entity_id
_entity_poly.type
_entity_poly.pdbx_seq_one_letter_code
_entity_poly.pdbx_strand_id
1 'polypeptide(L)'
;NIYPTAVEKVLRRFSEVAEYQVIQSTRDSMAELEVVVEPQSGGTIPASELSSRIARALHSAFALRIPVRSVEPGTLPKAEFKSRRWIKQ
;
A
#
# COMPACT_ATOMS: atom_id res chain seq x y z
N ASN A 1 1.33 -8.48 -15.26
CA ASN A 1 2.26 -7.50 -14.65
C ASN A 1 1.48 -6.41 -13.93
N ILE A 2 1.97 -6.06 -12.75
CA ILE A 2 1.35 -5.01 -11.94
C ILE A 2 2.21 -3.75 -12.08
N TYR A 3 1.60 -2.68 -12.55
CA TYR A 3 2.30 -1.41 -12.71
C TYR A 3 2.07 -0.50 -11.51
N PRO A 4 3.08 0.30 -11.13
CA PRO A 4 2.93 1.23 -10.00
C PRO A 4 1.71 2.14 -10.11
N THR A 5 1.40 2.62 -11.31
CA THR A 5 0.25 3.50 -11.51
C THR A 5 -1.07 2.81 -11.22
N ALA A 6 -1.17 1.50 -11.50
CA ALA A 6 -2.39 0.74 -11.23
C ALA A 6 -2.59 0.55 -9.73
N VAL A 7 -1.51 0.29 -8.99
CA VAL A 7 -1.58 0.17 -7.53
C VAL A 7 -1.95 1.53 -6.92
N GLU A 8 -1.34 2.60 -7.40
CA GLU A 8 -1.65 3.94 -6.93
C GLU A 8 -3.14 4.27 -7.10
N LYS A 9 -3.73 3.90 -8.24
CA LYS A 9 -5.14 4.14 -8.48
C LYS A 9 -6.03 3.50 -7.43
N VAL A 10 -5.69 2.27 -7.03
CA VAL A 10 -6.46 1.58 -5.99
C VAL A 10 -6.29 2.30 -4.66
N LEU A 11 -5.07 2.64 -4.28
CA LEU A 11 -4.79 3.28 -3.00
C LEU A 11 -5.41 4.68 -2.89
N ARG A 12 -5.49 5.40 -4.00
CA ARG A 12 -6.09 6.73 -4.00
C ARG A 12 -7.60 6.75 -3.78
N ARG A 13 -8.26 5.59 -3.85
CA ARG A 13 -9.68 5.50 -3.49
C ARG A 13 -9.89 5.64 -1.99
N PHE A 14 -8.84 5.49 -1.20
CA PHE A 14 -8.92 5.50 0.25
C PHE A 14 -8.38 6.82 0.78
N SER A 15 -9.30 7.76 1.06
CA SER A 15 -8.93 9.05 1.62
C SER A 15 -8.32 8.94 3.01
N GLU A 16 -8.53 7.79 3.67
CA GLU A 16 -7.99 7.51 4.99
C GLU A 16 -6.49 7.24 4.99
N VAL A 17 -5.89 7.04 3.82
CA VAL A 17 -4.45 6.80 3.69
C VAL A 17 -3.73 8.13 3.55
N ALA A 18 -2.83 8.43 4.50
CA ALA A 18 -2.01 9.63 4.46
C ALA A 18 -0.79 9.42 3.57
N GLU A 19 -0.15 8.27 3.69
CA GLU A 19 1.04 7.93 2.92
C GLU A 19 1.08 6.41 2.72
N TYR A 20 1.82 5.96 1.71
CA TYR A 20 1.99 4.53 1.49
C TYR A 20 3.32 4.23 0.81
N GLN A 21 3.75 2.99 0.90
CA GLN A 21 4.89 2.46 0.16
C GLN A 21 4.53 1.08 -0.36
N VAL A 22 5.03 0.75 -1.54
CA VAL A 22 4.92 -0.60 -2.10
C VAL A 22 6.33 -1.18 -2.13
N ILE A 23 6.51 -2.30 -1.48
CA ILE A 23 7.81 -2.97 -1.41
C ILE A 23 7.78 -4.17 -2.35
N GLN A 24 8.65 -4.14 -3.34
CA GLN A 24 8.80 -5.24 -4.28
C GLN A 24 10.06 -6.02 -3.93
N SER A 25 9.90 -7.30 -3.68
CA SER A 25 11.03 -8.19 -3.38
C SER A 25 10.96 -9.42 -4.27
N THR A 26 12.06 -10.19 -4.30
CA THR A 26 12.12 -11.43 -5.06
C THR A 26 12.34 -12.57 -4.08
N ARG A 27 11.52 -13.60 -4.21
CA ARG A 27 11.64 -14.80 -3.40
C ARG A 27 11.48 -16.01 -4.31
N ASP A 28 12.49 -16.88 -4.31
CA ASP A 28 12.50 -18.08 -5.16
C ASP A 28 12.23 -17.72 -6.63
N SER A 29 12.88 -16.67 -7.09
CA SER A 29 12.77 -16.14 -8.46
C SER A 29 11.39 -15.56 -8.80
N MET A 30 10.52 -15.42 -7.81
CA MET A 30 9.20 -14.82 -8.00
C MET A 30 9.12 -13.46 -7.34
N ALA A 31 8.55 -12.51 -8.05
CA ALA A 31 8.33 -11.17 -7.49
C ALA A 31 7.19 -11.20 -6.47
N GLU A 32 7.40 -10.57 -5.33
CA GLU A 32 6.38 -10.41 -4.31
C GLU A 32 6.18 -8.93 -4.00
N LEU A 33 4.94 -8.56 -3.68
CA LEU A 33 4.62 -7.19 -3.30
C LEU A 33 4.05 -7.16 -1.90
N GLU A 34 4.41 -6.12 -1.16
CA GLU A 34 3.79 -5.79 0.11
C GLU A 34 3.45 -4.31 0.09
N VAL A 35 2.27 -3.95 0.59
CA VAL A 35 1.88 -2.55 0.71
C VAL A 35 1.93 -2.14 2.17
N VAL A 36 2.59 -1.02 2.44
CA VAL A 36 2.65 -0.43 3.76
C VAL A 36 1.87 0.88 3.70
N VAL A 37 0.91 1.04 4.59
CA VAL A 37 0.06 2.24 4.60
C VAL A 37 0.17 2.96 5.93
N GLU A 38 0.11 4.26 5.86
CA GLU A 38 0.06 5.13 7.04
C GLU A 38 -1.32 5.77 7.06
N PRO A 39 -2.16 5.44 8.05
CA PRO A 39 -3.49 6.06 8.14
C PRO A 39 -3.39 7.54 8.49
N GLN A 40 -4.41 8.30 8.12
CA GLN A 40 -4.55 9.69 8.53
C GLN A 40 -4.70 9.79 10.05
N SER A 41 -4.07 10.80 10.64
CA SER A 41 -4.26 11.10 12.06
C SER A 41 -5.71 11.51 12.31
N GLY A 42 -6.28 11.01 13.40
CA GLY A 42 -7.66 11.35 13.76
C GLY A 42 -8.71 10.64 12.93
N GLY A 43 -8.33 9.64 12.16
CA GLY A 43 -9.28 8.84 11.39
C GLY A 43 -10.18 8.02 12.30
N THR A 44 -11.39 7.73 11.82
CA THR A 44 -12.39 6.99 12.58
C THR A 44 -12.32 5.48 12.38
N ILE A 45 -11.63 5.02 11.32
CA ILE A 45 -11.54 3.61 11.00
C ILE A 45 -10.31 3.01 11.67
N PRO A 46 -10.44 1.87 12.37
CA PRO A 46 -9.25 1.19 12.90
C PRO A 46 -8.26 0.84 11.78
N ALA A 47 -6.97 0.91 12.09
CA ALA A 47 -5.93 0.64 11.11
C ALA A 47 -6.05 -0.77 10.52
N SER A 48 -6.42 -1.76 11.34
CA SER A 48 -6.60 -3.13 10.87
C SER A 48 -7.74 -3.25 9.87
N GLU A 49 -8.82 -2.50 10.07
CA GLU A 49 -9.92 -2.52 9.13
C GLU A 49 -9.55 -1.83 7.82
N LEU A 50 -8.84 -0.72 7.89
CA LEU A 50 -8.37 -0.03 6.69
C LEU A 50 -7.45 -0.93 5.87
N SER A 51 -6.49 -1.62 6.52
CA SER A 51 -5.61 -2.55 5.85
C SER A 51 -6.39 -3.67 5.16
N SER A 52 -7.41 -4.21 5.84
CA SER A 52 -8.25 -5.28 5.27
C SER A 52 -9.03 -4.80 4.05
N ARG A 53 -9.57 -3.59 4.11
CA ARG A 53 -10.30 -3.02 2.98
C ARG A 53 -9.40 -2.81 1.77
N ILE A 54 -8.18 -2.33 2.01
CA ILE A 54 -7.21 -2.11 0.93
C ILE A 54 -6.79 -3.45 0.34
N ALA A 55 -6.52 -4.45 1.18
CA ALA A 55 -6.14 -5.78 0.70
C ALA A 55 -7.22 -6.38 -0.19
N ARG A 56 -8.49 -6.22 0.18
CA ARG A 56 -9.61 -6.71 -0.63
C ARG A 56 -9.71 -5.97 -1.97
N ALA A 57 -9.49 -4.66 -1.94
CA ALA A 57 -9.53 -3.86 -3.17
C ALA A 57 -8.39 -4.27 -4.12
N LEU A 58 -7.20 -4.51 -3.59
CA LEU A 58 -6.07 -4.96 -4.40
C LEU A 58 -6.33 -6.37 -4.97
N HIS A 59 -6.89 -7.26 -4.16
CA HIS A 59 -7.24 -8.60 -4.62
C HIS A 59 -8.28 -8.53 -5.73
N SER A 60 -9.26 -7.67 -5.59
CA SER A 60 -10.29 -7.50 -6.60
C SER A 60 -9.74 -6.93 -7.90
N ALA A 61 -8.78 -6.01 -7.80
CA ALA A 61 -8.20 -5.36 -8.98
C ALA A 61 -7.22 -6.25 -9.73
N PHE A 62 -6.43 -7.05 -9.01
CA PHE A 62 -5.31 -7.78 -9.61
C PHE A 62 -5.42 -9.29 -9.52
N ALA A 63 -6.44 -9.81 -8.84
CA ALA A 63 -6.63 -11.24 -8.59
C ALA A 63 -5.42 -11.87 -7.89
N LEU A 64 -4.70 -11.08 -7.11
CA LEU A 64 -3.53 -11.51 -6.35
C LEU A 64 -3.70 -11.12 -4.89
N ARG A 65 -3.18 -11.96 -4.00
CA ARG A 65 -3.14 -11.63 -2.58
C ARG A 65 -1.90 -10.81 -2.30
N ILE A 66 -2.09 -9.53 -2.03
CA ILE A 66 -1.02 -8.62 -1.71
C ILE A 66 -1.16 -8.22 -0.24
N PRO A 67 -0.19 -8.60 0.62
CA PRO A 67 -0.27 -8.23 2.03
C PRO A 67 -0.26 -6.71 2.21
N VAL A 68 -1.11 -6.24 3.12
CA VAL A 68 -1.18 -4.81 3.46
C VAL A 68 -0.95 -4.70 4.96
N ARG A 69 0.02 -3.88 5.33
CA ARG A 69 0.33 -3.64 6.73
C ARG A 69 0.25 -2.14 7.01
N SER A 70 -0.24 -1.77 8.18
CA SER A 70 -0.31 -0.37 8.56
C SER A 70 0.80 -0.03 9.56
N VAL A 71 1.23 1.24 9.53
CA VAL A 71 2.22 1.77 10.46
C VAL A 71 1.65 3.02 11.13
N GLU A 72 2.29 3.44 12.21
CA GLU A 72 1.85 4.61 12.95
C GLU A 72 1.96 5.88 12.11
N PRO A 73 1.09 6.87 12.32
CA PRO A 73 1.21 8.16 11.65
C PRO A 73 2.59 8.79 11.88
N GLY A 74 3.17 9.35 10.83
CA GLY A 74 4.49 9.94 10.87
C GLY A 74 5.64 8.98 10.64
N THR A 75 5.36 7.67 10.46
CA THR A 75 6.41 6.66 10.25
C THR A 75 7.01 6.75 8.86
N LEU A 76 6.17 6.91 7.84
CA LEU A 76 6.64 6.97 6.47
C LEU A 76 7.06 8.39 6.12
N PRO A 77 8.16 8.57 5.37
CA PRO A 77 8.54 9.89 4.91
C PRO A 77 7.51 10.40 3.91
N LYS A 78 7.26 11.70 3.93
CA LYS A 78 6.41 12.31 2.91
C LYS A 78 7.13 12.20 1.58
N ALA A 79 6.48 11.58 0.61
CA ALA A 79 7.06 11.40 -0.70
C ALA A 79 6.87 12.69 -1.53
N GLU A 80 7.96 13.39 -1.80
CA GLU A 80 7.93 14.52 -2.72
C GLU A 80 7.69 14.06 -4.15
N PHE A 81 8.17 12.86 -4.46
CA PHE A 81 8.01 12.24 -5.76
C PHE A 81 7.35 10.89 -5.61
N LYS A 82 6.37 10.60 -6.45
CA LYS A 82 5.63 9.35 -6.43
C LYS A 82 6.52 8.12 -6.61
N SER A 83 7.62 8.26 -7.35
CA SER A 83 8.56 7.17 -7.59
C SER A 83 9.19 6.63 -6.30
N ARG A 84 9.23 7.43 -5.25
CA ARG A 84 9.80 7.01 -3.96
C ARG A 84 8.86 6.12 -3.16
N ARG A 85 7.62 5.99 -3.60
CA ARG A 85 6.65 5.11 -2.95
C ARG A 85 6.81 3.65 -3.37
N TRP A 86 7.57 3.39 -4.42
CA TRP A 86 7.82 2.03 -4.90
C TRP A 86 9.27 1.68 -4.62
N ILE A 87 9.47 0.68 -3.75
CA ILE A 87 10.79 0.29 -3.29
C ILE A 87 11.08 -1.12 -3.77
N LYS A 88 12.17 -1.28 -4.49
CA LYS A 88 12.67 -2.58 -4.91
C LYS A 88 13.74 -3.07 -3.96
N GLN A 89 13.61 -4.29 -3.53
CA GLN A 89 14.60 -4.96 -2.69
C GLN A 89 15.26 -6.11 -3.42
#